data_9cebafde9c8170ab2c8dad56cf8dee85
#
_entry.id   9cebafde9c8170ab2c8dad56cf8dee85
#
_cell.length_a   1.000
_cell.length_b   1.000
_cell.length_c   1.000
_cell.angle_alpha   90.00
_cell.angle_beta   90.00
_cell.angle_gamma   90.00
#
_symmetry.space_group_name_H-M   'P 1'
#
loop_
_entity.id
_entity.type
_entity.pdbx_description
1 polymer ?
#
loop_
_entity_poly.entity_id
_entity_poly.type
_entity_poly.pdbx_seq_one_letter_code
_entity_poly.pdbx_strand_id
1 'polypeptide(L)'
;MVLLLLFPFLSTAQQKENLRKDVCVLSSDSLEGRKVGTIGGEKAREYICSQLRDISLEYTTQVCHKGLGQNIIAEIKAEPPKFKDEYILIGAHYDHLGVRNNKIYNGADDNASGSAVLLQLARLFKANKDKLDRNIILVWFDAEEIGLVGSEYYASYPLCVNKREEIKLMINLDMVGWYKNGSLKISGVKMLKGWETIFKQTERKIHIDVSDFEKSFFTDSDHSSFASMEIPAITMTTGTKSPYHKPEDDAELIDYDGMDKICDFVYGLTVNASAYPDLGFSGDIAYKHRKNVRKFETALTISMGSACQFYHGGYMTGKNGFVSNVGLMFQYNSGGLSSFDFGIIAEYERTKQFEGIFEGGKISIPLNYTFGYFIPMGGGGIKFGIAYDYIFNARLAGAKLNKSDFNPHDISFLLGFTFRIHKLAFNIGSKYGFLDRYNQNEKITYRGSYFGLSYYF
;
A
#
# COMPACT_ATOMS: atom_id res chain seq x y z
N MET A 1 32.95 44.49 9.81
CA MET A 1 31.64 44.35 9.16
C MET A 1 31.66 43.41 7.93
N VAL A 2 32.82 43.03 7.37
CA VAL A 2 32.91 42.08 6.24
C VAL A 2 32.87 40.62 6.70
N LEU A 3 33.23 40.30 7.95
CA LEU A 3 33.28 38.92 8.46
C LEU A 3 31.89 38.30 8.73
N LEU A 4 30.87 39.10 9.05
CA LEU A 4 29.52 38.66 9.35
C LEU A 4 28.69 38.26 8.11
N LEU A 5 29.06 38.75 6.92
CA LEU A 5 28.40 38.43 5.65
C LEU A 5 28.92 37.14 5.00
N LEU A 6 30.10 36.65 5.40
CA LEU A 6 30.70 35.42 4.88
C LEU A 6 30.20 34.15 5.60
N PHE A 7 29.75 34.28 6.85
CA PHE A 7 29.26 33.14 7.64
C PHE A 7 28.05 32.41 7.05
N PRO A 8 26.97 33.07 6.55
CA PRO A 8 25.87 32.37 5.91
C PRO A 8 26.25 31.71 4.57
N PHE A 9 27.18 32.32 3.80
CA PHE A 9 27.63 31.73 2.54
C PHE A 9 28.50 30.48 2.75
N LEU A 10 29.34 30.45 3.78
CA LEU A 10 30.12 29.26 4.15
C LEU A 10 29.24 28.15 4.67
N SER A 11 28.15 28.47 5.36
CA SER A 11 27.19 27.52 5.88
C SER A 11 26.36 26.82 4.77
N THR A 12 25.91 27.56 3.75
CA THR A 12 25.16 27.00 2.61
C THR A 12 26.06 26.15 1.69
N ALA A 13 27.30 26.59 1.45
CA ALA A 13 28.26 25.80 0.67
C ALA A 13 28.60 24.46 1.34
N GLN A 14 28.76 24.46 2.68
CA GLN A 14 29.00 23.24 3.46
C GLN A 14 27.79 22.30 3.47
N GLN A 15 26.56 22.84 3.58
CA GLN A 15 25.34 22.04 3.54
C GLN A 15 25.23 21.27 2.22
N LYS A 16 25.39 21.96 1.09
CA LYS A 16 25.35 21.33 -0.23
C LYS A 16 26.43 20.26 -0.42
N GLU A 17 27.64 20.52 0.09
CA GLU A 17 28.75 19.55 0.02
C GLU A 17 28.45 18.30 0.86
N ASN A 18 27.86 18.46 2.05
CA ASN A 18 27.42 17.35 2.88
C ASN A 18 26.36 16.51 2.14
N LEU A 19 25.33 17.14 1.55
CA LEU A 19 24.30 16.47 0.77
C LEU A 19 24.92 15.67 -0.38
N ARG A 20 25.84 16.28 -1.13
CA ARG A 20 26.55 15.60 -2.22
C ARG A 20 27.34 14.39 -1.72
N LYS A 21 28.12 14.56 -0.66
CA LYS A 21 28.90 13.48 -0.04
C LYS A 21 28.00 12.31 0.36
N ASP A 22 26.91 12.62 1.08
CA ASP A 22 26.01 11.59 1.61
C ASP A 22 25.31 10.82 0.49
N VAL A 23 24.82 11.49 -0.56
CA VAL A 23 24.24 10.83 -1.74
C VAL A 23 25.28 9.99 -2.47
N CYS A 24 26.48 10.55 -2.78
CA CYS A 24 27.52 9.82 -3.48
C CYS A 24 27.96 8.55 -2.76
N VAL A 25 28.00 8.55 -1.43
CA VAL A 25 28.32 7.34 -0.67
C VAL A 25 27.18 6.36 -0.69
N LEU A 26 25.95 6.82 -0.37
CA LEU A 26 24.77 5.94 -0.29
C LEU A 26 24.41 5.31 -1.64
N SER A 27 24.67 5.98 -2.75
CA SER A 27 24.41 5.46 -4.10
C SER A 27 25.66 4.94 -4.82
N SER A 28 26.75 4.65 -4.08
CA SER A 28 27.96 4.10 -4.67
C SER A 28 27.82 2.60 -5.01
N ASP A 29 28.50 2.14 -6.04
CA ASP A 29 28.59 0.73 -6.42
C ASP A 29 29.08 -0.17 -5.28
N SER A 30 29.88 0.39 -4.34
CA SER A 30 30.40 -0.36 -3.18
C SER A 30 29.31 -0.80 -2.19
N LEU A 31 28.13 -0.19 -2.27
CA LEU A 31 26.96 -0.56 -1.49
C LEU A 31 26.02 -1.49 -2.26
N GLU A 32 26.36 -1.88 -3.49
CA GLU A 32 25.64 -2.87 -4.28
C GLU A 32 24.11 -2.65 -4.32
N GLY A 33 23.70 -1.36 -4.40
CA GLY A 33 22.30 -0.95 -4.38
C GLY A 33 21.59 -1.22 -3.04
N ARG A 34 22.32 -1.30 -1.92
CA ARG A 34 21.90 -1.31 -0.51
C ARG A 34 20.59 -2.06 -0.20
N LYS A 35 20.38 -3.21 -0.86
CA LYS A 35 19.20 -4.03 -0.63
C LYS A 35 19.16 -4.55 0.80
N VAL A 36 17.98 -4.54 1.40
CA VAL A 36 17.72 -5.10 2.73
C VAL A 36 18.26 -6.54 2.85
N GLY A 37 18.92 -6.85 3.97
CA GLY A 37 19.47 -8.18 4.25
C GLY A 37 20.72 -8.54 3.46
N THR A 38 21.35 -7.58 2.76
CA THR A 38 22.63 -7.79 2.05
C THR A 38 23.76 -7.01 2.72
N ILE A 39 25.01 -7.36 2.38
CA ILE A 39 26.20 -6.64 2.84
C ILE A 39 26.12 -5.16 2.43
N GLY A 40 25.57 -4.86 1.24
CA GLY A 40 25.36 -3.48 0.79
C GLY A 40 24.40 -2.70 1.69
N GLY A 41 23.28 -3.29 2.07
CA GLY A 41 22.36 -2.71 3.05
C GLY A 41 22.98 -2.50 4.43
N GLU A 42 23.81 -3.46 4.91
CA GLU A 42 24.56 -3.30 6.16
C GLU A 42 25.57 -2.15 6.12
N LYS A 43 26.29 -2.00 5.01
CA LYS A 43 27.22 -0.87 4.80
C LYS A 43 26.49 0.46 4.77
N ALA A 44 25.32 0.55 4.12
CA ALA A 44 24.50 1.77 4.09
C ALA A 44 24.07 2.17 5.50
N ARG A 45 23.56 1.19 6.30
CA ARG A 45 23.20 1.39 7.71
C ARG A 45 24.38 1.90 8.51
N GLU A 46 25.54 1.24 8.40
CA GLU A 46 26.74 1.65 9.14
C GLU A 46 27.25 3.04 8.74
N TYR A 47 27.13 3.41 7.46
CA TYR A 47 27.44 4.76 7.02
C TYR A 47 26.55 5.80 7.71
N ILE A 48 25.22 5.61 7.71
CA ILE A 48 24.29 6.52 8.39
C ILE A 48 24.60 6.60 9.88
N CYS A 49 24.81 5.47 10.54
CA CYS A 49 25.21 5.42 11.95
C CYS A 49 26.51 6.16 12.21
N SER A 50 27.50 6.05 11.32
CA SER A 50 28.77 6.78 11.45
C SER A 50 28.58 8.29 11.37
N GLN A 51 27.74 8.77 10.42
CA GLN A 51 27.42 10.19 10.30
C GLN A 51 26.71 10.75 11.54
N LEU A 52 25.85 9.94 12.20
CA LEU A 52 25.22 10.33 13.47
C LEU A 52 26.24 10.39 14.61
N ARG A 53 27.18 9.44 14.69
CA ARG A 53 28.30 9.47 15.65
C ARG A 53 29.19 10.69 15.43
N ASP A 54 29.53 11.03 14.19
CA ASP A 54 30.38 12.18 13.84
C ASP A 54 29.82 13.50 14.40
N ILE A 55 28.51 13.64 14.42
CA ILE A 55 27.84 14.80 15.04
C ILE A 55 27.50 14.56 16.51
N SER A 56 27.93 13.46 17.13
CA SER A 56 27.61 13.09 18.51
C SER A 56 26.08 13.05 18.80
N LEU A 57 25.27 12.60 17.84
CA LEU A 57 23.84 12.38 18.02
C LEU A 57 23.61 10.92 18.37
N GLU A 58 23.02 10.68 19.52
CA GLU A 58 22.64 9.34 19.97
C GLU A 58 21.57 8.77 19.06
N TYR A 59 21.69 7.49 18.78
CA TYR A 59 20.70 6.75 17.97
C TYR A 59 20.49 5.34 18.54
N THR A 60 19.37 4.76 18.20
CA THR A 60 19.09 3.35 18.44
C THR A 60 18.69 2.67 17.14
N THR A 61 18.73 1.35 17.12
CA THR A 61 18.26 0.57 15.97
C THR A 61 17.08 -0.32 16.36
N GLN A 62 16.17 -0.52 15.44
CA GLN A 62 14.99 -1.34 15.63
C GLN A 62 14.96 -2.45 14.57
N VAL A 63 15.17 -3.69 15.00
CA VAL A 63 15.02 -4.85 14.11
C VAL A 63 13.54 -5.02 13.75
N CYS A 64 13.24 -4.98 12.46
CA CYS A 64 11.89 -5.08 11.95
C CYS A 64 11.39 -6.54 11.95
N HIS A 65 10.13 -6.72 11.57
CA HIS A 65 9.43 -8.00 11.60
C HIS A 65 10.28 -9.17 11.07
N LYS A 66 10.50 -10.19 11.92
CA LYS A 66 11.27 -11.42 11.59
C LYS A 66 12.70 -11.19 11.08
N GLY A 67 13.29 -10.04 11.40
CA GLY A 67 14.64 -9.69 10.93
C GLY A 67 14.71 -9.21 9.48
N LEU A 68 13.59 -8.83 8.90
CA LEU A 68 13.49 -8.29 7.53
C LEU A 68 13.84 -6.79 7.45
N GLY A 69 14.98 -6.40 8.02
CA GLY A 69 15.44 -5.03 8.01
C GLY A 69 15.70 -4.46 9.40
N GLN A 70 16.31 -3.29 9.44
CA GLN A 70 16.69 -2.63 10.69
C GLN A 70 16.61 -1.11 10.56
N ASN A 71 15.56 -0.49 11.12
CA ASN A 71 15.43 0.95 11.18
C ASN A 71 16.53 1.58 12.05
N ILE A 72 16.91 2.82 11.71
CA ILE A 72 17.79 3.68 12.52
C ILE A 72 16.97 4.83 13.05
N ILE A 73 17.00 5.09 14.35
CA ILE A 73 16.18 6.09 15.01
C ILE A 73 17.08 7.02 15.84
N ALA A 74 16.97 8.32 15.62
CA ALA A 74 17.63 9.34 16.42
C ALA A 74 16.61 10.32 17.00
N GLU A 75 16.78 10.69 18.25
CA GLU A 75 15.93 11.66 18.94
C GLU A 75 16.69 12.97 19.17
N ILE A 76 16.04 14.09 18.90
CA ILE A 76 16.53 15.45 19.23
C ILE A 76 15.51 16.12 20.14
N LYS A 77 15.90 16.33 21.39
CA LYS A 77 15.08 17.01 22.38
C LYS A 77 15.19 18.52 22.20
N ALA A 78 14.04 19.18 22.14
CA ALA A 78 13.96 20.65 22.16
C ALA A 78 14.47 21.20 23.49
N GLU A 79 15.09 22.39 23.48
CA GLU A 79 15.71 23.01 24.68
C GLU A 79 15.36 24.50 24.81
N PRO A 80 14.40 24.88 25.69
CA PRO A 80 13.46 24.02 26.43
C PRO A 80 12.23 23.66 25.59
N PRO A 81 11.67 22.45 25.72
CA PRO A 81 10.46 22.08 25.01
C PRO A 81 9.23 22.80 25.63
N LYS A 82 8.40 23.42 24.78
CA LYS A 82 7.07 23.90 25.21
C LYS A 82 6.05 22.77 25.27
N PHE A 83 6.18 21.79 24.35
CA PHE A 83 5.31 20.63 24.24
C PHE A 83 6.14 19.36 24.50
N LYS A 84 6.44 19.12 25.78
CA LYS A 84 7.45 18.15 26.24
C LYS A 84 7.26 16.72 25.73
N ASP A 85 6.00 16.25 25.67
CA ASP A 85 5.66 14.88 25.31
C ASP A 85 5.03 14.81 23.89
N GLU A 86 5.41 15.76 23.02
CA GLU A 86 4.96 15.81 21.64
C GLU A 86 6.15 15.80 20.67
N TYR A 87 5.97 15.09 19.57
CA TYR A 87 7.03 14.80 18.62
C TYR A 87 6.60 15.10 17.17
N ILE A 88 7.56 15.56 16.38
CA ILE A 88 7.47 15.55 14.92
C ILE A 88 8.46 14.49 14.43
N LEU A 89 7.98 13.55 13.64
CA LEU A 89 8.79 12.52 13.02
C LEU A 89 9.11 12.92 11.58
N ILE A 90 10.38 12.78 11.19
CA ILE A 90 10.79 12.91 9.79
C ILE A 90 11.46 11.60 9.40
N GLY A 91 11.04 11.02 8.27
CA GLY A 91 11.52 9.72 7.81
C GLY A 91 11.92 9.70 6.34
N ALA A 92 12.82 8.79 6.01
CA ALA A 92 13.20 8.42 4.67
C ALA A 92 13.67 6.97 4.68
N HIS A 93 13.37 6.17 3.65
CA HIS A 93 14.00 4.86 3.58
C HIS A 93 15.42 4.93 3.07
N TYR A 94 16.25 3.95 3.45
CA TYR A 94 17.64 3.91 3.02
C TYR A 94 17.99 2.65 2.21
N ASP A 95 17.13 1.67 2.18
CA ASP A 95 17.27 0.50 1.30
C ASP A 95 16.95 0.82 -0.16
N HIS A 96 17.39 -0.05 -1.07
CA HIS A 96 17.00 0.00 -2.48
C HIS A 96 17.06 -1.40 -3.11
N LEU A 97 16.99 -1.48 -4.44
CA LEU A 97 16.70 -2.71 -5.18
C LEU A 97 17.85 -3.72 -5.21
N GLY A 98 19.09 -3.32 -4.92
CA GLY A 98 20.25 -4.18 -4.95
C GLY A 98 20.79 -4.48 -6.34
N VAL A 99 21.35 -5.67 -6.52
CA VAL A 99 21.87 -6.14 -7.81
C VAL A 99 20.80 -7.02 -8.47
N ARG A 100 20.43 -6.69 -9.71
CA ARG A 100 19.48 -7.46 -10.52
C ARG A 100 20.06 -7.65 -11.94
N ASN A 101 20.06 -8.88 -12.44
CA ASN A 101 20.60 -9.21 -13.78
C ASN A 101 22.04 -8.67 -14.02
N ASN A 102 22.91 -8.81 -13.02
CA ASN A 102 24.30 -8.31 -13.01
C ASN A 102 24.46 -6.80 -13.21
N LYS A 103 23.40 -6.01 -12.90
CA LYS A 103 23.44 -4.56 -12.86
C LYS A 103 23.17 -4.10 -11.44
N ILE A 104 23.91 -3.11 -10.98
CA ILE A 104 23.70 -2.46 -9.69
C ILE A 104 22.62 -1.38 -9.89
N TYR A 105 21.68 -1.32 -8.97
CA TYR A 105 20.66 -0.28 -8.91
C TYR A 105 21.07 0.66 -7.78
N ASN A 106 21.75 1.74 -8.12
CA ASN A 106 22.36 2.65 -7.15
C ASN A 106 21.33 3.48 -6.36
N GLY A 107 20.19 3.83 -6.97
CA GLY A 107 19.11 4.53 -6.31
C GLY A 107 19.54 5.86 -5.69
N ALA A 108 20.10 6.75 -6.49
CA ALA A 108 20.57 8.05 -5.99
C ALA A 108 19.41 8.98 -5.64
N ASP A 109 18.38 9.04 -6.50
CA ASP A 109 17.14 9.75 -6.18
C ASP A 109 16.28 8.89 -5.26
N ASP A 110 16.16 7.59 -5.54
CA ASP A 110 15.36 6.61 -4.81
C ASP A 110 16.23 5.67 -3.92
N ASN A 111 16.45 5.88 -2.63
CA ASN A 111 16.11 7.09 -1.88
C ASN A 111 17.34 7.55 -1.08
N ALA A 112 18.53 7.52 -1.74
CA ALA A 112 19.70 8.13 -1.13
C ALA A 112 19.51 9.65 -0.95
N SER A 113 18.70 10.28 -1.82
CA SER A 113 18.38 11.70 -1.73
C SER A 113 17.63 12.06 -0.44
N GLY A 114 16.54 11.35 -0.12
CA GLY A 114 15.79 11.54 1.12
C GLY A 114 16.62 11.22 2.35
N SER A 115 17.37 10.12 2.32
CA SER A 115 18.27 9.72 3.42
C SER A 115 19.37 10.75 3.68
N ALA A 116 19.94 11.38 2.63
CA ALA A 116 20.94 12.44 2.77
C ALA A 116 20.33 13.74 3.31
N VAL A 117 19.13 14.13 2.83
CA VAL A 117 18.40 15.28 3.40
C VAL A 117 18.12 15.06 4.88
N LEU A 118 17.72 13.85 5.27
CA LEU A 118 17.46 13.52 6.67
C LEU A 118 18.73 13.61 7.54
N LEU A 119 19.91 13.18 7.03
CA LEU A 119 21.20 13.37 7.69
C LEU A 119 21.54 14.87 7.86
N GLN A 120 21.27 15.67 6.85
CA GLN A 120 21.54 17.12 6.93
C GLN A 120 20.55 17.79 7.92
N LEU A 121 19.30 17.39 7.97
CA LEU A 121 18.35 17.83 8.97
C LEU A 121 18.77 17.44 10.40
N ALA A 122 19.36 16.25 10.59
CA ALA A 122 19.95 15.87 11.87
C ALA A 122 21.04 16.84 12.34
N ARG A 123 21.91 17.28 11.44
CA ARG A 123 22.96 18.30 11.72
C ARG A 123 22.33 19.63 12.10
N LEU A 124 21.31 20.08 11.34
CA LEU A 124 20.64 21.38 11.56
C LEU A 124 19.85 21.40 12.88
N PHE A 125 19.03 20.41 13.14
CA PHE A 125 18.22 20.38 14.37
C PHE A 125 19.09 20.21 15.61
N LYS A 126 20.14 19.39 15.54
CA LYS A 126 21.06 19.28 16.67
C LYS A 126 21.74 20.61 17.01
N ALA A 127 22.14 21.37 15.99
CA ALA A 127 22.77 22.68 16.18
C ALA A 127 21.80 23.78 16.63
N ASN A 128 20.47 23.58 16.47
CA ASN A 128 19.45 24.61 16.71
C ASN A 128 18.27 24.07 17.56
N LYS A 129 18.55 23.32 18.60
CA LYS A 129 17.55 22.75 19.50
C LYS A 129 16.68 23.80 20.19
N ASP A 130 17.27 24.99 20.42
CA ASP A 130 16.63 26.17 21.02
C ASP A 130 15.52 26.77 20.13
N LYS A 131 15.48 26.45 18.84
CA LYS A 131 14.43 26.89 17.91
C LYS A 131 13.24 25.97 17.87
N LEU A 132 13.28 24.84 18.57
CA LEU A 132 12.25 23.82 18.58
C LEU A 132 11.36 23.95 19.82
N ASP A 133 10.05 23.92 19.62
CA ASP A 133 9.08 23.86 20.72
C ASP A 133 8.61 22.40 20.99
N ARG A 134 8.84 21.46 20.05
CA ARG A 134 8.58 20.02 20.13
C ARG A 134 9.83 19.22 19.85
N ASN A 135 9.88 18.02 20.37
CA ASN A 135 10.95 17.06 20.10
C ASN A 135 10.87 16.54 18.65
N ILE A 136 12.02 16.17 18.08
CA ILE A 136 12.11 15.61 16.73
C ILE A 136 12.58 14.17 16.81
N ILE A 137 11.93 13.30 16.06
CA ILE A 137 12.39 11.92 15.79
C ILE A 137 12.78 11.84 14.33
N LEU A 138 13.97 11.32 14.06
CA LEU A 138 14.48 11.06 12.72
C LEU A 138 14.55 9.56 12.53
N VAL A 139 13.95 9.04 11.46
CA VAL A 139 13.93 7.58 11.21
C VAL A 139 14.37 7.30 9.79
N TRP A 140 15.46 6.55 9.66
CA TRP A 140 15.83 5.92 8.39
C TRP A 140 15.19 4.54 8.38
N PHE A 141 14.19 4.37 7.54
CA PHE A 141 13.46 3.12 7.40
C PHE A 141 14.23 2.14 6.53
N ASP A 142 14.15 0.85 6.87
CA ASP A 142 14.68 -0.25 6.06
C ASP A 142 13.53 -1.07 5.46
N ALA A 143 13.80 -1.78 4.39
CA ALA A 143 12.84 -2.70 3.78
C ALA A 143 11.55 -2.02 3.26
N GLU A 144 11.66 -0.78 2.79
CA GLU A 144 10.59 -0.08 2.09
C GLU A 144 10.25 -0.80 0.78
N GLU A 145 11.27 -1.11 -0.02
CA GLU A 145 11.22 -1.70 -1.36
C GLU A 145 10.64 -3.13 -1.41
N ILE A 146 10.44 -3.75 -0.27
CA ILE A 146 9.80 -5.06 -0.14
C ILE A 146 8.42 -5.00 0.52
N GLY A 147 7.84 -3.79 0.60
CA GLY A 147 6.48 -3.56 1.07
C GLY A 147 6.38 -2.83 2.39
N LEU A 148 7.13 -1.74 2.60
CA LEU A 148 7.01 -0.80 3.73
C LEU A 148 7.26 -1.43 5.10
N VAL A 149 8.03 -2.54 5.16
CA VAL A 149 8.19 -3.36 6.38
C VAL A 149 8.73 -2.55 7.55
N GLY A 150 9.71 -1.66 7.30
CA GLY A 150 10.32 -0.83 8.32
C GLY A 150 9.37 0.18 8.92
N SER A 151 8.68 0.94 8.09
CA SER A 151 7.74 1.97 8.53
C SER A 151 6.48 1.38 9.19
N GLU A 152 5.92 0.27 8.66
CA GLU A 152 4.80 -0.43 9.28
C GLU A 152 5.17 -0.93 10.69
N TYR A 153 6.38 -1.49 10.82
CA TYR A 153 6.85 -1.98 12.11
C TYR A 153 7.06 -0.84 13.10
N TYR A 154 7.70 0.28 12.65
CA TYR A 154 7.89 1.44 13.50
C TYR A 154 6.57 2.09 13.92
N ALA A 155 5.62 2.28 12.99
CA ALA A 155 4.32 2.86 13.28
C ALA A 155 3.50 2.00 14.26
N SER A 156 3.68 0.67 14.22
CA SER A 156 3.04 -0.27 15.15
C SER A 156 3.72 -0.32 16.52
N TYR A 157 5.04 -0.18 16.57
CA TYR A 157 5.88 -0.30 17.78
C TYR A 157 6.88 0.87 17.85
N PRO A 158 6.41 2.12 17.98
CA PRO A 158 7.29 3.28 17.93
C PRO A 158 8.23 3.31 19.11
N LEU A 159 9.47 3.73 18.87
CA LEU A 159 10.46 4.03 19.89
C LEU A 159 10.49 5.54 20.16
N CYS A 160 11.09 5.94 21.27
CA CYS A 160 11.21 7.33 21.76
C CYS A 160 9.89 7.97 22.23
N VAL A 161 8.75 7.28 22.09
CA VAL A 161 7.44 7.75 22.55
C VAL A 161 6.78 6.71 23.44
N ASN A 162 5.94 7.16 24.39
CA ASN A 162 5.15 6.24 25.22
C ASN A 162 3.86 5.82 24.53
N LYS A 163 3.32 6.72 23.71
CA LYS A 163 2.07 6.52 22.96
C LYS A 163 2.26 7.04 21.55
N ARG A 164 1.67 6.36 20.60
CA ARG A 164 1.66 6.73 19.18
C ARG A 164 1.10 8.13 18.92
N GLU A 165 0.11 8.55 19.71
CA GLU A 165 -0.57 9.83 19.64
C GLU A 165 0.34 11.01 20.06
N GLU A 166 1.50 10.75 20.64
CA GLU A 166 2.54 11.75 20.91
C GLU A 166 3.22 12.22 19.62
N ILE A 167 3.18 11.42 18.55
CA ILE A 167 3.64 11.83 17.21
C ILE A 167 2.54 12.69 16.57
N LYS A 168 2.80 13.99 16.49
CA LYS A 168 1.82 14.98 16.00
C LYS A 168 1.87 15.21 14.49
N LEU A 169 2.97 14.87 13.86
CA LEU A 169 3.21 14.96 12.43
C LEU A 169 4.31 13.98 12.02
N MET A 170 4.09 13.30 10.90
CA MET A 170 5.13 12.57 10.18
C MET A 170 5.39 13.25 8.84
N ILE A 171 6.65 13.51 8.52
CA ILE A 171 7.12 14.03 7.24
C ILE A 171 7.92 12.94 6.55
N ASN A 172 7.47 12.49 5.40
CA ASN A 172 8.17 11.50 4.58
C ASN A 172 8.95 12.18 3.46
N LEU A 173 10.22 11.83 3.32
CA LEU A 173 11.11 12.33 2.26
C LEU A 173 11.44 11.17 1.33
N ASP A 174 10.89 11.21 0.12
CA ASP A 174 11.07 10.14 -0.83
C ASP A 174 11.25 10.70 -2.24
N MET A 175 12.42 10.42 -2.84
CA MET A 175 12.81 10.94 -4.14
C MET A 175 12.80 12.49 -4.19
N VAL A 176 13.70 13.14 -3.45
CA VAL A 176 13.79 14.60 -3.34
C VAL A 176 15.02 15.20 -4.08
N GLY A 177 15.68 14.38 -4.90
CA GLY A 177 16.91 14.75 -5.61
C GLY A 177 16.72 15.28 -7.03
N TRP A 178 15.50 15.20 -7.61
CA TRP A 178 15.27 15.56 -9.02
C TRP A 178 14.44 16.85 -9.17
N TYR A 179 14.81 17.91 -8.45
CA TYR A 179 14.05 19.16 -8.50
C TYR A 179 14.15 19.86 -9.86
N LYS A 180 15.33 20.05 -10.42
CA LYS A 180 15.62 20.59 -11.77
C LYS A 180 14.68 21.74 -12.21
N ASN A 181 14.48 22.74 -11.34
CA ASN A 181 13.53 23.85 -11.52
C ASN A 181 12.06 23.40 -11.75
N GLY A 182 11.74 22.21 -11.27
CA GLY A 182 10.37 21.69 -11.23
C GLY A 182 9.61 22.17 -10.00
N SER A 183 8.89 21.25 -9.37
CA SER A 183 8.18 21.49 -8.11
C SER A 183 8.48 20.38 -7.12
N LEU A 184 8.48 20.73 -5.83
CA LEU A 184 8.34 19.78 -4.73
C LEU A 184 6.86 19.48 -4.56
N LYS A 185 6.46 18.24 -4.82
CA LYS A 185 5.10 17.77 -4.59
C LYS A 185 4.93 17.42 -3.13
N ILE A 186 3.87 17.92 -2.51
CA ILE A 186 3.56 17.67 -1.11
C ILE A 186 2.12 17.18 -1.02
N SER A 187 1.94 15.96 -0.52
CA SER A 187 0.61 15.36 -0.36
C SER A 187 0.30 15.05 1.10
N GLY A 188 -1.00 14.98 1.43
CA GLY A 188 -1.47 14.65 2.77
C GLY A 188 -1.62 15.81 3.74
N VAL A 189 -1.38 17.05 3.32
CA VAL A 189 -1.38 18.22 4.19
C VAL A 189 -2.70 18.43 4.95
N LYS A 190 -3.84 18.04 4.38
CA LYS A 190 -5.15 18.17 5.03
C LYS A 190 -5.34 17.28 6.27
N MET A 191 -4.50 16.26 6.44
CA MET A 191 -4.46 15.50 7.68
C MET A 191 -3.96 16.34 8.87
N LEU A 192 -3.24 17.44 8.60
CA LEU A 192 -2.59 18.24 9.62
C LEU A 192 -3.44 19.46 9.98
N LYS A 193 -3.76 19.64 11.25
CA LYS A 193 -4.37 20.87 11.74
C LYS A 193 -3.43 22.06 11.53
N GLY A 194 -3.97 23.18 11.06
CA GLY A 194 -3.24 24.43 10.88
C GLY A 194 -2.23 24.43 9.72
N TRP A 195 -2.29 23.46 8.82
CA TRP A 195 -1.34 23.34 7.73
C TRP A 195 -1.22 24.62 6.87
N GLU A 196 -2.36 25.32 6.59
CA GLU A 196 -2.31 26.58 5.82
C GLU A 196 -1.47 27.66 6.52
N THR A 197 -1.61 27.77 7.84
CA THR A 197 -0.86 28.74 8.66
C THR A 197 0.62 28.38 8.69
N ILE A 198 0.93 27.10 8.96
CA ILE A 198 2.31 26.60 9.03
C ILE A 198 3.02 26.81 7.68
N PHE A 199 2.38 26.43 6.58
CA PHE A 199 2.94 26.61 5.24
C PHE A 199 3.07 28.07 4.82
N LYS A 200 2.13 28.94 5.23
CA LYS A 200 2.20 30.38 4.95
C LYS A 200 3.37 31.04 5.67
N GLN A 201 3.69 30.60 6.87
CA GLN A 201 4.80 31.13 7.67
C GLN A 201 6.18 30.61 7.22
N THR A 202 6.20 29.51 6.44
CA THR A 202 7.44 28.91 6.00
C THR A 202 8.00 29.63 4.77
N GLU A 203 9.25 30.09 4.85
CA GLU A 203 9.95 30.70 3.74
C GLU A 203 10.12 29.69 2.59
N ARG A 204 9.93 30.14 1.34
CA ARG A 204 9.97 29.30 0.16
C ARG A 204 10.96 29.85 -0.87
N LYS A 205 12.03 29.10 -1.08
CA LYS A 205 12.99 29.33 -2.19
C LYS A 205 12.76 28.36 -3.35
N ILE A 206 11.67 27.56 -3.25
CA ILE A 206 11.30 26.53 -4.22
C ILE A 206 9.82 26.65 -4.59
N HIS A 207 9.46 26.14 -5.75
CA HIS A 207 8.07 25.94 -6.13
C HIS A 207 7.54 24.66 -5.46
N ILE A 208 6.37 24.77 -4.84
CA ILE A 208 5.71 23.62 -4.21
C ILE A 208 4.33 23.41 -4.82
N ASP A 209 3.99 22.16 -5.10
CA ASP A 209 2.65 21.73 -5.50
C ASP A 209 2.03 20.96 -4.34
N VAL A 210 0.97 21.52 -3.77
CA VAL A 210 0.24 20.88 -2.67
C VAL A 210 -0.98 20.17 -3.22
N SER A 211 -1.13 18.91 -2.90
CA SER A 211 -2.28 18.10 -3.30
C SER A 211 -2.80 17.23 -2.15
N ASP A 212 -4.04 16.76 -2.30
CA ASP A 212 -4.49 15.64 -1.49
C ASP A 212 -3.76 14.36 -1.94
N PHE A 213 -3.74 13.33 -1.09
CA PHE A 213 -3.28 12.03 -1.54
C PHE A 213 -4.10 11.58 -2.75
N GLU A 214 -3.47 11.51 -3.91
CA GLU A 214 -4.09 10.92 -5.08
C GLU A 214 -4.29 9.42 -4.84
N LYS A 215 -5.31 8.88 -5.50
CA LYS A 215 -5.72 7.48 -5.36
C LYS A 215 -4.60 6.45 -5.57
N SER A 216 -3.61 6.79 -6.37
CA SER A 216 -2.49 5.93 -6.73
C SER A 216 -1.28 6.04 -5.81
N PHE A 217 -1.15 7.11 -5.02
CA PHE A 217 0.06 7.41 -4.27
C PHE A 217 -0.07 7.24 -2.75
N PHE A 218 -1.21 6.82 -2.25
CA PHE A 218 -1.39 6.67 -0.79
C PHE A 218 -0.59 5.49 -0.21
N THR A 219 -0.36 4.44 -1.00
CA THR A 219 0.30 3.20 -0.54
C THR A 219 1.73 3.08 -1.03
N ASP A 220 2.30 4.14 -1.61
CA ASP A 220 3.51 4.05 -2.41
C ASP A 220 4.78 4.27 -1.59
N SER A 221 4.68 4.74 -0.33
CA SER A 221 5.84 5.04 0.48
C SER A 221 5.50 5.08 1.98
N ASP A 222 6.50 5.24 2.83
CA ASP A 222 6.47 5.09 4.29
C ASP A 222 5.41 5.92 5.03
N HIS A 223 4.98 7.06 4.48
CA HIS A 223 3.91 7.89 5.06
C HIS A 223 2.59 7.12 5.23
N SER A 224 2.33 6.13 4.38
CA SER A 224 1.09 5.36 4.41
C SER A 224 0.93 4.56 5.70
N SER A 225 2.03 4.07 6.25
CA SER A 225 2.06 3.34 7.52
C SER A 225 1.53 4.16 8.69
N PHE A 226 1.83 5.46 8.68
CA PHE A 226 1.39 6.40 9.72
C PHE A 226 -0.01 6.95 9.45
N ALA A 227 -0.27 7.36 8.21
CA ALA A 227 -1.57 7.89 7.81
C ALA A 227 -2.70 6.88 8.03
N SER A 228 -2.46 5.59 7.82
CA SER A 228 -3.43 4.52 8.08
C SER A 228 -3.79 4.37 9.57
N MET A 229 -2.94 4.86 10.47
CA MET A 229 -3.12 4.88 11.92
C MET A 229 -3.60 6.23 12.47
N GLU A 230 -4.07 7.13 11.58
CA GLU A 230 -4.57 8.47 11.93
C GLU A 230 -3.49 9.40 12.52
N ILE A 231 -2.19 9.09 12.29
CA ILE A 231 -1.10 10.02 12.53
C ILE A 231 -1.03 10.95 11.31
N PRO A 232 -1.07 12.28 11.48
CA PRO A 232 -0.90 13.21 10.36
C PRO A 232 0.40 12.91 9.64
N ALA A 233 0.32 12.53 8.38
CA ALA A 233 1.49 12.23 7.57
C ALA A 233 1.45 13.02 6.27
N ILE A 234 2.55 13.68 5.95
CA ILE A 234 2.76 14.35 4.68
C ILE A 234 3.94 13.70 3.95
N THR A 235 3.80 13.52 2.65
CA THR A 235 4.90 13.02 1.82
C THR A 235 5.39 14.10 0.88
N MET A 236 6.70 14.15 0.68
CA MET A 236 7.39 15.13 -0.17
C MET A 236 8.23 14.39 -1.20
N THR A 237 8.02 14.71 -2.47
CA THR A 237 8.75 14.09 -3.58
C THR A 237 8.91 15.07 -4.75
N THR A 238 9.97 14.92 -5.53
CA THR A 238 10.15 15.61 -6.82
C THR A 238 9.51 14.83 -7.98
N GLY A 239 8.95 13.65 -7.67
CA GLY A 239 8.24 12.77 -8.61
C GLY A 239 9.16 11.80 -9.35
N THR A 240 8.58 10.96 -10.20
CA THR A 240 9.24 9.84 -10.87
C THR A 240 9.83 10.19 -12.25
N LYS A 241 10.30 11.42 -12.45
CA LYS A 241 10.97 11.83 -13.71
C LYS A 241 12.46 11.45 -13.78
N SER A 242 13.07 11.12 -12.63
CA SER A 242 14.38 10.51 -12.54
C SER A 242 14.37 9.11 -13.17
N PRO A 243 15.52 8.47 -13.38
CA PRO A 243 15.57 7.06 -13.79
C PRO A 243 15.06 6.10 -12.72
N TYR A 244 13.82 6.29 -12.27
CA TYR A 244 13.17 5.54 -11.21
C TYR A 244 13.23 4.03 -11.46
N HIS A 245 13.72 3.28 -10.48
CA HIS A 245 13.92 1.83 -10.53
C HIS A 245 14.78 1.36 -11.73
N LYS A 246 15.77 2.16 -12.11
CA LYS A 246 16.72 1.83 -13.18
C LYS A 246 18.15 1.90 -12.69
N PRO A 247 19.07 1.14 -13.30
CA PRO A 247 20.49 1.21 -12.98
C PRO A 247 21.13 2.60 -13.21
N GLU A 248 20.48 3.44 -14.00
CA GLU A 248 20.95 4.80 -14.34
C GLU A 248 20.55 5.86 -13.30
N ASP A 249 19.96 5.47 -12.15
CA ASP A 249 19.69 6.39 -11.04
C ASP A 249 20.96 6.61 -10.20
N ASP A 250 21.84 7.49 -10.74
CA ASP A 250 23.17 7.75 -10.24
C ASP A 250 23.34 9.16 -9.67
N ALA A 251 24.33 9.34 -8.79
CA ALA A 251 24.58 10.57 -8.05
C ALA A 251 24.87 11.79 -8.95
N GLU A 252 25.42 11.59 -10.15
CA GLU A 252 25.71 12.63 -11.12
C GLU A 252 24.46 13.31 -11.68
N LEU A 253 23.33 12.65 -11.60
CA LEU A 253 22.05 13.14 -12.12
C LEU A 253 21.27 14.00 -11.11
N ILE A 254 21.69 14.02 -9.85
CA ILE A 254 21.02 14.71 -8.75
C ILE A 254 21.18 16.23 -8.86
N ASP A 255 20.11 16.95 -8.61
CA ASP A 255 20.09 18.42 -8.46
C ASP A 255 20.37 18.83 -7.01
N TYR A 256 21.66 18.93 -6.68
CA TYR A 256 22.10 19.29 -5.33
C TYR A 256 21.71 20.71 -4.91
N ASP A 257 21.54 21.65 -5.86
CA ASP A 257 21.02 23.00 -5.56
C ASP A 257 19.53 22.95 -5.20
N GLY A 258 18.78 22.10 -5.87
CA GLY A 258 17.39 21.81 -5.55
C GLY A 258 17.25 21.14 -4.19
N MET A 259 18.06 20.10 -3.92
CA MET A 259 18.05 19.39 -2.63
C MET A 259 18.39 20.32 -1.45
N ASP A 260 19.36 21.22 -1.61
CA ASP A 260 19.76 22.19 -0.60
C ASP A 260 18.56 23.08 -0.21
N LYS A 261 17.85 23.62 -1.20
CA LYS A 261 16.65 24.42 -1.00
C LYS A 261 15.47 23.63 -0.39
N ILE A 262 15.34 22.36 -0.78
CA ILE A 262 14.32 21.45 -0.19
C ILE A 262 14.65 21.20 1.29
N CYS A 263 15.91 20.96 1.62
CA CYS A 263 16.38 20.80 3.00
C CYS A 263 16.05 22.04 3.85
N ASP A 264 16.36 23.26 3.37
CA ASP A 264 15.99 24.51 4.02
C ASP A 264 14.49 24.63 4.25
N PHE A 265 13.70 24.28 3.23
CA PHE A 265 12.22 24.31 3.34
C PHE A 265 11.69 23.34 4.39
N VAL A 266 12.17 22.08 4.39
CA VAL A 266 11.74 21.06 5.37
C VAL A 266 12.16 21.46 6.77
N TYR A 267 13.36 22.00 6.95
CA TYR A 267 13.81 22.54 8.24
C TYR A 267 12.88 23.67 8.74
N GLY A 268 12.62 24.67 7.92
CA GLY A 268 11.75 25.79 8.27
C GLY A 268 10.31 25.36 8.55
N LEU A 269 9.77 24.44 7.74
CA LEU A 269 8.44 23.86 7.94
C LEU A 269 8.34 23.16 9.29
N THR A 270 9.36 22.37 9.64
CA THR A 270 9.40 21.62 10.89
C THR A 270 9.49 22.55 12.09
N VAL A 271 10.31 23.61 12.04
CA VAL A 271 10.39 24.61 13.10
C VAL A 271 9.04 25.30 13.30
N ASN A 272 8.37 25.76 12.21
CA ASN A 272 7.06 26.40 12.30
C ASN A 272 5.97 25.42 12.78
N ALA A 273 5.99 24.17 12.34
CA ALA A 273 5.09 23.12 12.83
C ALA A 273 5.33 22.86 14.32
N SER A 274 6.61 22.83 14.76
CA SER A 274 6.94 22.62 16.18
C SER A 274 6.34 23.67 17.09
N ALA A 275 6.21 24.92 16.61
CA ALA A 275 5.66 26.04 17.36
C ALA A 275 4.13 26.15 17.29
N TYR A 276 3.45 25.41 16.39
CA TYR A 276 2.00 25.51 16.23
C TYR A 276 1.26 24.84 17.41
N PRO A 277 0.41 25.58 18.16
CA PRO A 277 -0.11 25.08 19.45
C PRO A 277 -0.99 23.83 19.32
N ASP A 278 -1.89 23.77 18.33
CA ASP A 278 -2.85 22.66 18.13
C ASP A 278 -2.39 21.73 16.99
N LEU A 279 -1.08 21.37 16.99
CA LEU A 279 -0.54 20.43 16.00
C LEU A 279 -1.13 19.03 16.22
N GLY A 280 -1.58 18.39 15.17
CA GLY A 280 -2.10 17.02 15.24
C GLY A 280 -3.11 16.71 14.16
N PHE A 281 -3.80 15.60 14.32
CA PHE A 281 -4.75 15.08 13.34
C PHE A 281 -5.99 15.99 13.20
N SER A 282 -6.29 16.36 11.96
CA SER A 282 -7.43 17.25 11.64
C SER A 282 -8.79 16.55 11.70
N GLY A 283 -8.82 15.20 11.76
CA GLY A 283 -10.02 14.40 11.56
C GLY A 283 -10.34 14.14 10.07
N ASP A 284 -9.60 14.76 9.18
CA ASP A 284 -9.70 14.50 7.74
C ASP A 284 -8.49 13.71 7.28
N ILE A 285 -8.67 12.40 7.17
CA ILE A 285 -7.77 11.63 6.32
C ILE A 285 -8.17 12.07 4.92
N ALA A 286 -7.37 12.92 4.28
CA ALA A 286 -7.55 13.42 2.91
C ALA A 286 -7.46 12.29 1.87
N TYR A 287 -7.87 11.14 2.27
CA TYR A 287 -7.92 9.87 1.60
C TYR A 287 -9.35 9.61 1.17
N LYS A 288 -9.69 10.14 0.00
CA LYS A 288 -11.01 9.93 -0.64
C LYS A 288 -11.39 8.44 -0.77
N HIS A 289 -10.50 7.50 -0.44
CA HIS A 289 -10.72 6.07 -0.66
C HIS A 289 -11.48 5.33 0.44
N ARG A 290 -11.32 5.67 1.73
CA ARG A 290 -12.15 5.03 2.77
C ARG A 290 -13.60 5.49 2.75
N LYS A 291 -13.88 6.72 2.29
CA LYS A 291 -15.27 7.21 2.12
C LYS A 291 -15.95 6.70 0.83
N ASN A 292 -15.21 6.14 -0.13
CA ASN A 292 -15.73 5.67 -1.42
C ASN A 292 -15.65 4.16 -1.68
N VAL A 293 -15.22 3.33 -0.75
CA VAL A 293 -15.68 1.94 -0.75
C VAL A 293 -17.13 2.01 -0.31
N ARG A 294 -18.05 2.05 -1.28
CA ARG A 294 -19.48 1.95 -0.97
C ARG A 294 -19.63 0.74 -0.08
N LYS A 295 -20.14 0.92 1.13
CA LYS A 295 -20.41 -0.22 2.03
C LYS A 295 -21.23 -1.30 1.32
N PHE A 296 -22.06 -0.87 0.40
CA PHE A 296 -22.88 -1.73 -0.45
C PHE A 296 -22.67 -1.33 -1.91
N GLU A 297 -22.39 -2.33 -2.74
CA GLU A 297 -22.31 -2.21 -4.19
C GLU A 297 -23.24 -3.25 -4.80
N THR A 298 -23.79 -2.93 -5.97
CA THR A 298 -24.61 -3.87 -6.75
C THR A 298 -23.88 -4.17 -8.05
N ALA A 299 -23.86 -5.41 -8.47
CA ALA A 299 -23.23 -5.84 -9.72
C ALA A 299 -24.17 -6.71 -10.56
N LEU A 300 -24.16 -6.49 -11.86
CA LEU A 300 -24.66 -7.45 -12.82
C LEU A 300 -23.56 -8.44 -13.15
N THR A 301 -23.81 -9.74 -12.99
CA THR A 301 -22.85 -10.79 -13.32
C THR A 301 -23.34 -11.64 -14.47
N ILE A 302 -22.43 -12.00 -15.36
CA ILE A 302 -22.66 -12.94 -16.45
C ILE A 302 -21.50 -13.93 -16.41
N SER A 303 -21.78 -15.23 -16.47
CA SER A 303 -20.72 -16.23 -16.58
C SER A 303 -21.13 -17.42 -17.44
N MET A 304 -20.11 -18.12 -17.92
CA MET A 304 -20.24 -19.37 -18.63
C MET A 304 -19.18 -20.36 -18.15
N GLY A 305 -19.43 -21.61 -18.36
CA GLY A 305 -18.49 -22.64 -17.92
C GLY A 305 -18.85 -24.05 -18.33
N SER A 306 -18.15 -24.97 -17.74
CA SER A 306 -18.41 -26.41 -17.90
C SER A 306 -19.14 -26.94 -16.66
N ALA A 307 -20.03 -27.88 -16.89
CA ALA A 307 -20.73 -28.62 -15.83
C ALA A 307 -20.63 -30.12 -16.07
N CYS A 308 -20.52 -30.87 -15.00
CA CYS A 308 -20.61 -32.32 -15.02
C CYS A 308 -21.38 -32.82 -13.80
N GLN A 309 -21.91 -34.03 -13.89
CA GLN A 309 -22.49 -34.72 -12.74
C GLN A 309 -21.51 -35.79 -12.27
N PHE A 310 -21.34 -35.88 -10.97
CA PHE A 310 -20.35 -36.77 -10.36
C PHE A 310 -21.06 -37.89 -9.60
N TYR A 311 -20.63 -39.11 -9.91
CA TYR A 311 -21.18 -40.34 -9.34
C TYR A 311 -20.33 -40.83 -8.18
N HIS A 312 -20.92 -41.06 -7.03
CA HIS A 312 -20.17 -41.47 -5.83
C HIS A 312 -19.65 -42.91 -5.84
N GLY A 313 -19.92 -43.69 -6.90
CA GLY A 313 -19.34 -45.01 -7.14
C GLY A 313 -17.96 -45.01 -7.81
N GLY A 314 -17.32 -43.86 -8.01
CA GLY A 314 -15.91 -43.80 -8.50
C GLY A 314 -15.72 -43.44 -9.97
N TYR A 315 -16.77 -43.19 -10.74
CA TYR A 315 -16.66 -42.84 -12.16
C TYR A 315 -17.38 -41.51 -12.46
N MET A 316 -16.73 -40.65 -13.28
CA MET A 316 -17.37 -39.46 -13.84
C MET A 316 -18.39 -39.89 -14.92
N THR A 317 -19.67 -39.65 -14.69
CA THR A 317 -20.76 -40.04 -15.57
C THR A 317 -21.11 -39.05 -16.68
N GLY A 318 -20.41 -37.91 -16.75
CA GLY A 318 -20.73 -36.89 -17.73
C GLY A 318 -19.50 -36.39 -18.48
N LYS A 319 -19.53 -36.38 -19.81
CA LYS A 319 -18.62 -35.56 -20.62
C LYS A 319 -19.06 -34.09 -20.43
N ASN A 320 -18.08 -33.17 -20.43
CA ASN A 320 -18.26 -31.74 -20.21
C ASN A 320 -19.56 -31.20 -20.81
N GLY A 321 -20.46 -30.78 -19.95
CA GLY A 321 -21.63 -30.01 -20.27
C GLY A 321 -21.33 -28.52 -20.28
N PHE A 322 -22.32 -27.74 -20.64
CA PHE A 322 -22.28 -26.28 -20.66
C PHE A 322 -23.15 -25.71 -19.55
N VAL A 323 -22.68 -24.66 -18.90
CA VAL A 323 -23.46 -23.86 -17.96
C VAL A 323 -23.32 -22.38 -18.34
N SER A 324 -24.40 -21.66 -18.30
CA SER A 324 -24.41 -20.19 -18.44
C SER A 324 -25.30 -19.58 -17.37
N ASN A 325 -24.90 -18.43 -16.87
CA ASN A 325 -25.68 -17.74 -15.87
C ASN A 325 -25.65 -16.21 -16.02
N VAL A 326 -26.69 -15.58 -15.49
CA VAL A 326 -26.83 -14.14 -15.34
C VAL A 326 -27.48 -13.86 -14.00
N GLY A 327 -27.02 -12.83 -13.28
CA GLY A 327 -27.60 -12.52 -11.99
C GLY A 327 -27.24 -11.14 -11.47
N LEU A 328 -27.92 -10.79 -10.40
CA LEU A 328 -27.64 -9.60 -9.61
C LEU A 328 -26.94 -10.01 -8.32
N MET A 329 -25.82 -9.38 -8.03
CA MET A 329 -25.03 -9.57 -6.83
C MET A 329 -24.99 -8.27 -6.03
N PHE A 330 -25.10 -8.41 -4.73
CA PHE A 330 -24.94 -7.35 -3.74
C PHE A 330 -23.68 -7.63 -2.94
N GLN A 331 -22.79 -6.66 -2.89
CA GLN A 331 -21.53 -6.78 -2.17
C GLN A 331 -21.54 -5.84 -0.97
N TYR A 332 -21.22 -6.37 0.21
CA TYR A 332 -20.93 -5.61 1.42
C TYR A 332 -19.44 -5.61 1.68
N ASN A 333 -18.81 -4.44 1.64
CA ASN A 333 -17.39 -4.27 1.90
C ASN A 333 -17.14 -4.01 3.39
N SER A 334 -16.42 -4.89 4.06
CA SER A 334 -16.18 -4.83 5.52
C SER A 334 -14.91 -4.02 5.90
N GLY A 335 -14.24 -3.44 4.91
CA GLY A 335 -13.04 -2.61 5.09
C GLY A 335 -11.76 -3.23 4.55
N GLY A 336 -11.38 -2.83 3.35
CA GLY A 336 -10.05 -3.01 2.73
C GLY A 336 -9.65 -4.43 2.31
N LEU A 337 -9.85 -5.45 3.13
CA LEU A 337 -9.34 -6.81 2.90
C LEU A 337 -10.41 -7.88 2.71
N SER A 338 -11.68 -7.55 2.87
CA SER A 338 -12.74 -8.55 2.73
C SER A 338 -14.09 -7.98 2.32
N SER A 339 -14.88 -8.80 1.63
CA SER A 339 -16.27 -8.52 1.30
C SER A 339 -17.16 -9.74 1.47
N PHE A 340 -18.45 -9.47 1.70
CA PHE A 340 -19.52 -10.46 1.64
C PHE A 340 -20.37 -10.19 0.41
N ASP A 341 -20.58 -11.22 -0.41
CA ASP A 341 -21.39 -11.13 -1.61
C ASP A 341 -22.60 -12.05 -1.47
N PHE A 342 -23.78 -11.54 -1.73
CA PHE A 342 -25.00 -12.35 -1.84
C PHE A 342 -25.80 -11.91 -3.07
N GLY A 343 -26.64 -12.77 -3.60
CA GLY A 343 -27.35 -12.42 -4.81
C GLY A 343 -28.37 -13.44 -5.28
N ILE A 344 -28.88 -13.21 -6.47
CA ILE A 344 -29.76 -14.11 -7.18
C ILE A 344 -29.23 -14.30 -8.58
N ILE A 345 -28.98 -15.55 -8.97
CA ILE A 345 -28.42 -15.94 -10.25
C ILE A 345 -29.37 -16.90 -10.94
N ALA A 346 -29.81 -16.57 -12.14
CA ALA A 346 -30.46 -17.49 -13.04
C ALA A 346 -29.40 -18.26 -13.83
N GLU A 347 -29.44 -19.55 -13.79
CA GLU A 347 -28.46 -20.43 -14.42
C GLU A 347 -29.19 -21.43 -15.35
N TYR A 348 -28.59 -21.68 -16.51
CA TYR A 348 -29.00 -22.75 -17.39
C TYR A 348 -27.88 -23.79 -17.48
N GLU A 349 -28.24 -25.05 -17.26
CA GLU A 349 -27.34 -26.19 -17.29
C GLU A 349 -27.73 -27.18 -18.39
N ARG A 350 -26.74 -27.65 -19.16
CA ARG A 350 -26.87 -28.73 -20.11
C ARG A 350 -25.69 -29.67 -19.99
N THR A 351 -25.93 -30.88 -19.49
CA THR A 351 -24.89 -31.87 -19.23
C THR A 351 -25.22 -33.19 -19.92
N LYS A 352 -24.19 -33.87 -20.43
CA LYS A 352 -24.35 -35.20 -21.06
C LYS A 352 -24.17 -36.28 -20.00
N GLN A 353 -25.15 -37.19 -19.89
CA GLN A 353 -25.18 -38.33 -18.97
C GLN A 353 -25.25 -39.66 -19.72
N PHE A 354 -25.18 -40.78 -19.01
CA PHE A 354 -25.35 -42.10 -19.62
C PHE A 354 -26.73 -42.29 -20.29
N GLU A 355 -27.79 -41.81 -19.62
CA GLU A 355 -29.19 -41.94 -20.06
C GLU A 355 -29.62 -40.84 -21.05
N GLY A 356 -28.70 -39.92 -21.41
CA GLY A 356 -29.00 -38.85 -22.35
C GLY A 356 -28.51 -37.50 -21.92
N ILE A 357 -29.10 -36.42 -22.47
CA ILE A 357 -28.77 -35.03 -22.14
C ILE A 357 -29.69 -34.58 -21.04
N PHE A 358 -29.09 -34.13 -19.91
CA PHE A 358 -29.81 -33.38 -18.88
C PHE A 358 -29.82 -31.90 -19.24
N GLU A 359 -30.97 -31.27 -19.12
CA GLU A 359 -31.19 -29.83 -19.30
C GLU A 359 -32.05 -29.29 -18.17
N GLY A 360 -31.71 -28.14 -17.60
CA GLY A 360 -32.47 -27.50 -16.57
C GLY A 360 -32.18 -26.03 -16.37
N GLY A 361 -33.21 -25.27 -16.01
CA GLY A 361 -33.07 -23.94 -15.47
C GLY A 361 -32.88 -24.01 -13.96
N LYS A 362 -32.06 -23.14 -13.39
CA LYS A 362 -31.78 -23.12 -11.96
C LYS A 362 -31.75 -21.66 -11.45
N ILE A 363 -32.32 -21.48 -10.27
CA ILE A 363 -32.11 -20.25 -9.48
C ILE A 363 -31.12 -20.56 -8.38
N SER A 364 -30.05 -19.81 -8.31
CA SER A 364 -28.98 -19.94 -7.32
C SER A 364 -28.95 -18.69 -6.44
N ILE A 365 -28.89 -18.92 -5.12
CA ILE A 365 -28.75 -17.85 -4.11
C ILE A 365 -27.41 -18.05 -3.42
N PRO A 366 -26.32 -17.43 -3.95
CA PRO A 366 -25.00 -17.53 -3.35
C PRO A 366 -24.85 -16.61 -2.16
N LEU A 367 -24.08 -17.06 -1.17
CA LEU A 367 -23.52 -16.28 -0.08
C LEU A 367 -22.00 -16.53 -0.08
N ASN A 368 -21.22 -15.55 -0.48
CA ASN A 368 -19.79 -15.67 -0.60
C ASN A 368 -19.07 -14.73 0.37
N TYR A 369 -17.91 -15.15 0.80
CA TYR A 369 -16.92 -14.32 1.45
C TYR A 369 -15.70 -14.24 0.53
N THR A 370 -15.23 -13.01 0.28
CA THR A 370 -14.03 -12.76 -0.51
C THR A 370 -12.96 -12.18 0.39
N PHE A 371 -11.81 -12.82 0.44
CA PHE A 371 -10.62 -12.35 1.12
C PHE A 371 -9.58 -11.96 0.07
N GLY A 372 -9.15 -10.71 0.09
CA GLY A 372 -8.19 -10.19 -0.88
C GLY A 372 -8.02 -8.69 -0.77
N TYR A 373 -7.10 -8.16 -1.54
CA TYR A 373 -6.82 -6.74 -1.57
C TYR A 373 -7.59 -6.10 -2.73
N PHE A 374 -8.51 -5.19 -2.38
CA PHE A 374 -9.30 -4.43 -3.33
C PHE A 374 -9.05 -2.93 -3.15
N ILE A 375 -8.37 -2.34 -4.14
CA ILE A 375 -8.24 -0.90 -4.26
C ILE A 375 -9.20 -0.42 -5.36
N PRO A 376 -9.59 0.85 -5.39
CA PRO A 376 -10.54 1.35 -6.40
C PRO A 376 -10.08 1.23 -7.84
N MET A 377 -8.77 1.14 -8.09
CA MET A 377 -8.23 0.96 -9.45
C MET A 377 -8.12 -0.51 -9.85
N GLY A 378 -8.16 -1.44 -8.88
CA GLY A 378 -8.07 -2.86 -9.15
C GLY A 378 -7.79 -3.64 -7.87
N GLY A 379 -7.77 -4.94 -7.99
CA GLY A 379 -7.47 -5.83 -6.88
C GLY A 379 -7.85 -7.26 -7.20
N GLY A 380 -7.48 -8.17 -6.33
CA GLY A 380 -7.83 -9.57 -6.47
C GLY A 380 -8.02 -10.24 -5.13
N GLY A 381 -8.79 -11.31 -5.12
CA GLY A 381 -9.04 -12.08 -3.92
C GLY A 381 -9.50 -13.49 -4.17
N ILE A 382 -9.42 -14.29 -3.11
CA ILE A 382 -9.96 -15.64 -3.06
C ILE A 382 -11.40 -15.54 -2.58
N LYS A 383 -12.31 -16.16 -3.32
CA LYS A 383 -13.75 -16.22 -3.02
C LYS A 383 -14.11 -17.63 -2.60
N PHE A 384 -14.80 -17.76 -1.48
CA PHE A 384 -15.38 -19.01 -1.05
C PHE A 384 -16.77 -18.75 -0.45
N GLY A 385 -17.66 -19.72 -0.59
CA GLY A 385 -19.04 -19.54 -0.13
C GLY A 385 -19.90 -20.78 -0.29
N ILE A 386 -21.15 -20.58 -0.01
CA ILE A 386 -22.22 -21.57 -0.20
C ILE A 386 -23.30 -20.99 -1.09
N ALA A 387 -24.00 -21.82 -1.81
CA ALA A 387 -25.17 -21.43 -2.56
C ALA A 387 -26.31 -22.43 -2.33
N TYR A 388 -27.51 -21.90 -2.22
CA TYR A 388 -28.73 -22.70 -2.33
C TYR A 388 -29.24 -22.64 -3.77
N ASP A 389 -29.46 -23.78 -4.38
CA ASP A 389 -29.91 -23.94 -5.75
C ASP A 389 -31.31 -24.56 -5.81
N TYR A 390 -32.19 -23.96 -6.59
CA TYR A 390 -33.48 -24.54 -6.95
C TYR A 390 -33.54 -24.77 -8.46
N ILE A 391 -33.71 -26.02 -8.85
CA ILE A 391 -33.72 -26.44 -10.26
C ILE A 391 -35.17 -26.57 -10.73
N PHE A 392 -35.51 -25.94 -11.82
CA PHE A 392 -36.82 -26.01 -12.46
C PHE A 392 -36.71 -26.46 -13.90
N ASN A 393 -37.78 -26.95 -14.46
CA ASN A 393 -37.85 -27.47 -15.84
C ASN A 393 -36.76 -28.50 -16.18
N ALA A 394 -36.39 -29.35 -15.22
CA ALA A 394 -35.41 -30.38 -15.43
C ALA A 394 -35.92 -31.42 -16.45
N ARG A 395 -35.10 -31.78 -17.43
CA ARG A 395 -35.35 -32.77 -18.48
C ARG A 395 -34.16 -33.71 -18.61
N LEU A 396 -34.43 -34.97 -18.85
CA LEU A 396 -33.44 -35.96 -19.19
C LEU A 396 -33.83 -36.65 -20.50
N ALA A 397 -32.96 -36.71 -21.46
CA ALA A 397 -33.20 -37.22 -22.83
C ALA A 397 -34.48 -36.62 -23.48
N GLY A 398 -34.76 -35.32 -23.18
CA GLY A 398 -35.96 -34.61 -23.66
C GLY A 398 -37.23 -34.80 -22.81
N ALA A 399 -37.28 -35.81 -21.96
CA ALA A 399 -38.43 -36.04 -21.08
C ALA A 399 -38.35 -35.21 -19.81
N LYS A 400 -39.47 -34.61 -19.37
CA LYS A 400 -39.55 -33.86 -18.13
C LYS A 400 -39.45 -34.78 -16.93
N LEU A 401 -38.54 -34.45 -16.00
CA LEU A 401 -38.37 -35.19 -14.75
C LEU A 401 -39.46 -34.80 -13.73
N ASN A 402 -40.00 -35.81 -13.04
CA ASN A 402 -41.00 -35.66 -11.99
C ASN A 402 -40.29 -35.45 -10.64
N LYS A 403 -40.99 -34.83 -9.67
CA LYS A 403 -40.49 -34.64 -8.30
C LYS A 403 -40.21 -35.94 -7.54
N SER A 404 -40.82 -37.03 -7.94
CA SER A 404 -40.56 -38.38 -7.41
C SER A 404 -39.16 -38.89 -7.77
N ASP A 405 -38.67 -38.52 -8.93
CA ASP A 405 -37.46 -39.10 -9.53
C ASP A 405 -36.25 -38.17 -9.43
N PHE A 406 -36.51 -36.89 -9.18
CA PHE A 406 -35.51 -35.83 -9.20
C PHE A 406 -35.67 -34.85 -8.02
N ASN A 407 -34.57 -34.58 -7.31
CA ASN A 407 -34.54 -33.58 -6.25
C ASN A 407 -34.22 -32.20 -6.84
N PRO A 408 -35.14 -31.23 -6.78
CA PRO A 408 -34.96 -29.92 -7.32
C PRO A 408 -34.05 -29.01 -6.46
N HIS A 409 -33.66 -29.45 -5.28
CA HIS A 409 -32.87 -28.66 -4.34
C HIS A 409 -31.40 -29.11 -4.31
N ASP A 410 -30.49 -28.17 -4.23
CA ASP A 410 -29.07 -28.45 -3.99
C ASP A 410 -28.47 -27.39 -3.04
N ILE A 411 -27.47 -27.80 -2.30
CA ILE A 411 -26.57 -26.91 -1.56
C ILE A 411 -25.19 -27.09 -2.15
N SER A 412 -24.57 -26.01 -2.55
CA SER A 412 -23.28 -26.05 -3.23
C SER A 412 -22.24 -25.29 -2.46
N PHE A 413 -20.99 -25.75 -2.47
CA PHE A 413 -19.81 -25.01 -2.08
C PHE A 413 -19.22 -24.30 -3.30
N LEU A 414 -18.76 -23.07 -3.10
CA LEU A 414 -18.14 -22.23 -4.12
C LEU A 414 -16.70 -21.92 -3.71
N LEU A 415 -15.78 -22.09 -4.66
CA LEU A 415 -14.39 -21.68 -4.52
C LEU A 415 -13.95 -20.99 -5.80
N GLY A 416 -13.29 -19.84 -5.70
CA GLY A 416 -12.86 -19.12 -6.87
C GLY A 416 -11.91 -17.97 -6.57
N PHE A 417 -11.56 -17.29 -7.65
CA PHE A 417 -10.76 -16.07 -7.64
C PHE A 417 -11.55 -14.97 -8.33
N THR A 418 -11.41 -13.76 -7.81
CA THR A 418 -11.92 -12.56 -8.44
C THR A 418 -10.78 -11.57 -8.65
N PHE A 419 -10.78 -10.91 -9.79
CA PHE A 419 -9.87 -9.83 -10.11
C PHE A 419 -10.68 -8.67 -10.65
N ARG A 420 -10.58 -7.49 -10.00
CA ARG A 420 -11.39 -6.32 -10.32
C ARG A 420 -10.50 -5.18 -10.82
N ILE A 421 -10.94 -4.52 -11.89
CA ILE A 421 -10.39 -3.27 -12.41
C ILE A 421 -11.55 -2.28 -12.50
N HIS A 422 -11.51 -1.23 -11.68
CA HIS A 422 -12.60 -0.25 -11.58
C HIS A 422 -13.98 -0.91 -11.30
N LYS A 423 -14.90 -0.76 -12.23
CA LYS A 423 -16.27 -1.31 -12.17
C LYS A 423 -16.39 -2.71 -12.76
N LEU A 424 -15.34 -3.25 -13.36
CA LEU A 424 -15.37 -4.55 -14.00
C LEU A 424 -14.59 -5.58 -13.18
N ALA A 425 -15.18 -6.71 -12.89
CA ALA A 425 -14.50 -7.82 -12.25
C ALA A 425 -14.56 -9.10 -13.11
N PHE A 426 -13.43 -9.80 -13.13
CA PHE A 426 -13.28 -11.10 -13.73
C PHE A 426 -13.36 -12.14 -12.62
N ASN A 427 -14.18 -13.16 -12.80
CA ASN A 427 -14.39 -14.22 -11.83
C ASN A 427 -14.08 -15.58 -12.48
N ILE A 428 -13.32 -16.40 -11.80
CA ILE A 428 -13.09 -17.79 -12.16
C ILE A 428 -13.30 -18.66 -10.93
N GLY A 429 -13.98 -19.78 -11.07
CA GLY A 429 -14.21 -20.63 -9.92
C GLY A 429 -14.84 -21.96 -10.24
N SER A 430 -15.08 -22.71 -9.18
CA SER A 430 -15.73 -24.00 -9.21
C SER A 430 -16.86 -24.06 -8.20
N LYS A 431 -17.89 -24.83 -8.51
CA LYS A 431 -19.07 -25.05 -7.73
C LYS A 431 -19.30 -26.55 -7.53
N TYR A 432 -19.49 -26.96 -6.30
CA TYR A 432 -19.63 -28.38 -5.90
C TYR A 432 -20.95 -28.55 -5.16
N GLY A 433 -21.92 -29.26 -5.76
CA GLY A 433 -23.18 -29.62 -5.12
C GLY A 433 -23.02 -30.78 -4.14
N PHE A 434 -23.77 -30.76 -3.09
CA PHE A 434 -23.71 -31.77 -2.02
C PHE A 434 -24.92 -32.71 -2.00
N LEU A 435 -26.10 -32.25 -2.43
CA LEU A 435 -27.28 -33.04 -2.37
C LEU A 435 -27.39 -33.99 -3.56
N ASP A 436 -28.02 -35.12 -3.31
CA ASP A 436 -28.32 -36.07 -4.36
C ASP A 436 -29.38 -35.50 -5.30
N ARG A 437 -29.11 -35.52 -6.60
CA ARG A 437 -30.03 -35.01 -7.62
C ARG A 437 -31.14 -35.98 -8.02
N TYR A 438 -30.91 -37.27 -7.80
CA TYR A 438 -31.87 -38.30 -8.19
C TYR A 438 -32.22 -39.13 -6.99
N ASN A 439 -33.55 -39.45 -6.85
CA ASN A 439 -34.05 -40.32 -5.79
C ASN A 439 -33.77 -41.81 -6.10
N GLN A 440 -32.55 -42.13 -6.50
CA GLN A 440 -32.10 -43.49 -6.83
C GLN A 440 -31.08 -43.99 -5.82
N ASN A 441 -30.72 -45.28 -5.89
CA ASN A 441 -29.82 -45.93 -4.92
C ASN A 441 -28.37 -45.41 -4.93
N GLU A 442 -28.01 -44.54 -5.86
CA GLU A 442 -26.65 -44.05 -6.03
C GLU A 442 -26.62 -42.52 -6.08
N LYS A 443 -25.75 -41.95 -5.24
CA LYS A 443 -25.64 -40.50 -5.07
C LYS A 443 -24.96 -39.80 -6.28
N ILE A 444 -25.70 -38.92 -6.92
CA ILE A 444 -25.20 -38.09 -8.04
C ILE A 444 -25.18 -36.61 -7.65
N THR A 445 -24.04 -35.98 -7.67
CA THR A 445 -23.85 -34.59 -7.32
C THR A 445 -23.39 -33.72 -8.48
N TYR A 446 -23.61 -32.42 -8.38
CA TYR A 446 -23.18 -31.45 -9.38
C TYR A 446 -21.73 -30.99 -9.18
N ARG A 447 -20.99 -30.83 -10.28
CA ARG A 447 -19.73 -30.10 -10.31
C ARG A 447 -19.68 -29.18 -11.51
N GLY A 448 -19.28 -27.92 -11.31
CA GLY A 448 -19.14 -26.95 -12.38
C GLY A 448 -17.95 -26.06 -12.18
N SER A 449 -17.35 -25.62 -13.28
CA SER A 449 -16.33 -24.56 -13.30
C SER A 449 -16.85 -23.44 -14.17
N TYR A 450 -16.61 -22.21 -13.76
CA TYR A 450 -17.12 -21.04 -14.47
C TYR A 450 -16.05 -19.96 -14.63
N PHE A 451 -16.20 -19.19 -15.69
CA PHE A 451 -15.54 -17.91 -15.93
C PHE A 451 -16.59 -16.85 -16.16
N GLY A 452 -16.48 -15.71 -15.53
CA GLY A 452 -17.50 -14.67 -15.60
C GLY A 452 -16.98 -13.26 -15.45
N LEU A 453 -17.87 -12.34 -15.80
CA LEU A 453 -17.69 -10.90 -15.68
C LEU A 453 -18.76 -10.33 -14.78
N SER A 454 -18.38 -9.40 -13.90
CA SER A 454 -19.32 -8.62 -13.09
C SER A 454 -19.08 -7.14 -13.31
N TYR A 455 -20.15 -6.40 -13.55
CA TYR A 455 -20.10 -4.94 -13.67
C TYR A 455 -20.78 -4.31 -12.46
N TYR A 456 -20.02 -3.51 -11.72
CA TYR A 456 -20.46 -2.80 -10.51
C TYR A 456 -21.01 -1.41 -10.85
N PHE A 457 -22.14 -1.06 -10.29
CA PHE A 457 -22.83 0.22 -10.53
C PHE A 457 -22.35 1.36 -9.66
#